data_7723a3ef18b5815d69b4a285cb9296c5
#
_entry.id   7723a3ef18b5815d69b4a285cb9296c5
#
_cell.length_a   1.000
_cell.length_b   1.000
_cell.length_c   1.000
_cell.angle_alpha   90.00
_cell.angle_beta   90.00
_cell.angle_gamma   90.00
#
_symmetry.space_group_name_H-M   'P 1'
#
loop_
_entity.id
_entity.type
_entity.pdbx_description
1 polymer ?
#
loop_
_entity_poly.entity_id
_entity_poly.type
_entity_poly.pdbx_seq_one_letter_code
_entity_poly.pdbx_strand_id
1 'polypeptide(L)'
;MTRRKKRPNYFGWTIFGLVLLFGYYFNQVYLPTQPNPFEATPTPTRSPESYVTEAETLFKDGKLFQSIDMYKEAIRSSPQDSTLYVALARVQMWAGQYEEAQTNAESALLLNSKNALAMGVRAWSLDFQGKNSEAMNVIEDAVAADPNNALIQAYYVEILVDGGFDFYDRAAEQSRVALALDPGIVETHRARGYLLSIIPDPIPNPDPITNMEESIQEYEAAIKINKNIPILHMELANNYRLLQATEKAVTEYTLANTLNPSDPEPEYLISRTYAGVGDYAKAVQYAEQAMNDDPTNARLHGNYGVMLYRSLRWSEAVEQFRLAINGGRTADDRQIVGLPLDINDRFSIEFHYTYALALARENQCGEALQVVQALQSKVRSNEDAMAAADKAIEICQENLDNPAVDTPTPTPDLTSTPEGTATSLSN
;
A
#
# COMPACT_ATOMS: atom_id res chain seq x y z
N MET A 1 -94.80 -55.14 -24.05
CA MET A 1 -93.75 -54.23 -23.41
C MET A 1 -92.72 -53.87 -24.46
N THR A 2 -92.85 -52.72 -25.09
CA THR A 2 -91.88 -52.27 -26.11
C THR A 2 -90.80 -51.41 -25.49
N ARG A 3 -89.53 -51.93 -25.44
CA ARG A 3 -88.33 -51.20 -25.04
C ARG A 3 -88.05 -50.08 -26.01
N ARG A 4 -88.21 -48.84 -25.60
CA ARG A 4 -87.77 -47.67 -26.38
C ARG A 4 -86.19 -47.67 -26.37
N LYS A 5 -85.59 -47.78 -27.53
CA LYS A 5 -84.13 -47.57 -27.76
C LYS A 5 -83.83 -46.08 -27.50
N LYS A 6 -83.05 -45.82 -26.46
CA LYS A 6 -82.50 -44.44 -26.23
C LYS A 6 -81.63 -44.09 -27.46
N ARG A 7 -81.97 -43.01 -28.13
CA ARG A 7 -81.10 -42.45 -29.20
C ARG A 7 -79.81 -41.93 -28.54
N PRO A 8 -78.66 -42.25 -29.16
CA PRO A 8 -77.34 -41.71 -28.61
C PRO A 8 -77.41 -40.19 -28.75
N ASN A 9 -76.94 -39.53 -27.70
CA ASN A 9 -76.86 -38.06 -27.60
C ASN A 9 -75.61 -37.57 -28.35
N TYR A 10 -75.71 -37.51 -29.69
CA TYR A 10 -74.63 -37.04 -30.57
C TYR A 10 -74.17 -35.62 -30.24
N PHE A 11 -75.04 -34.78 -29.76
CA PHE A 11 -74.70 -33.41 -29.31
C PHE A 11 -73.78 -33.38 -28.12
N GLY A 12 -73.95 -34.29 -27.18
CA GLY A 12 -73.01 -34.42 -26.02
C GLY A 12 -71.61 -34.89 -26.44
N TRP A 13 -71.57 -35.81 -27.39
CA TRP A 13 -70.27 -36.31 -27.88
C TRP A 13 -69.55 -35.28 -28.76
N THR A 14 -70.21 -34.41 -29.49
CA THR A 14 -69.59 -33.35 -30.30
C THR A 14 -69.01 -32.25 -29.34
N ILE A 15 -69.72 -31.86 -28.28
CA ILE A 15 -69.21 -30.95 -27.28
C ILE A 15 -67.97 -31.51 -26.57
N PHE A 16 -68.00 -32.79 -26.18
CA PHE A 16 -66.87 -33.48 -25.59
C PHE A 16 -65.67 -33.52 -26.52
N GLY A 17 -65.86 -33.81 -27.80
CA GLY A 17 -64.79 -33.76 -28.83
C GLY A 17 -64.18 -32.36 -28.98
N LEU A 18 -65.03 -31.28 -28.96
CA LEU A 18 -64.58 -29.90 -29.05
C LEU A 18 -63.78 -29.49 -27.84
N VAL A 19 -64.18 -29.91 -26.62
CA VAL A 19 -63.44 -29.64 -25.38
C VAL A 19 -62.06 -30.31 -25.35
N LEU A 20 -62.02 -31.58 -25.90
CA LEU A 20 -60.69 -32.27 -25.98
C LEU A 20 -59.79 -31.62 -27.03
N LEU A 21 -60.33 -31.21 -28.21
CA LEU A 21 -59.59 -30.49 -29.23
C LEU A 21 -59.09 -29.10 -28.69
N PHE A 22 -59.95 -28.39 -27.97
CA PHE A 22 -59.58 -27.14 -27.33
C PHE A 22 -58.49 -27.35 -26.24
N GLY A 23 -58.63 -28.36 -25.39
CA GLY A 23 -57.65 -28.74 -24.40
C GLY A 23 -56.30 -29.11 -25.03
N TYR A 24 -56.34 -29.88 -26.14
CA TYR A 24 -55.13 -30.22 -26.88
C TYR A 24 -54.46 -29.02 -27.52
N TYR A 25 -55.25 -28.14 -28.20
CA TYR A 25 -54.74 -26.89 -28.76
C TYR A 25 -54.17 -25.97 -27.70
N PHE A 26 -54.87 -25.83 -26.58
CA PHE A 26 -54.41 -25.00 -25.46
C PHE A 26 -53.10 -25.51 -24.88
N ASN A 27 -52.98 -26.81 -24.69
CA ASN A 27 -51.76 -27.42 -24.11
C ASN A 27 -50.60 -27.46 -25.10
N GLN A 28 -50.81 -27.74 -26.37
CA GLN A 28 -49.73 -27.96 -27.34
C GLN A 28 -49.34 -26.68 -28.12
N VAL A 29 -50.26 -25.74 -28.27
CA VAL A 29 -50.04 -24.55 -29.09
C VAL A 29 -50.07 -23.28 -28.25
N TYR A 30 -51.03 -23.10 -27.36
CA TYR A 30 -51.21 -21.87 -26.64
C TYR A 30 -50.24 -21.77 -25.38
N LEU A 31 -50.18 -22.80 -24.54
CA LEU A 31 -49.29 -22.83 -23.38
C LEU A 31 -47.80 -22.63 -23.73
N PRO A 32 -47.23 -23.27 -24.77
CA PRO A 32 -45.83 -23.07 -25.12
C PRO A 32 -45.51 -21.67 -25.67
N THR A 33 -46.54 -20.91 -26.13
CA THR A 33 -46.35 -19.52 -26.61
C THR A 33 -46.44 -18.49 -25.48
N GLN A 34 -46.87 -18.89 -24.30
CA GLN A 34 -46.92 -17.98 -23.16
C GLN A 34 -45.58 -18.04 -22.40
N PRO A 35 -45.04 -16.89 -21.95
CA PRO A 35 -43.88 -16.88 -21.09
C PRO A 35 -44.18 -17.68 -19.81
N ASN A 36 -43.29 -18.58 -19.43
CA ASN A 36 -43.44 -19.41 -18.27
C ASN A 36 -43.47 -18.51 -17.00
N PRO A 37 -44.59 -18.44 -16.24
CA PRO A 37 -44.69 -17.55 -15.09
C PRO A 37 -43.69 -17.91 -13.94
N PHE A 38 -43.00 -19.06 -14.06
CA PHE A 38 -41.95 -19.52 -13.14
C PHE A 38 -40.54 -19.45 -13.74
N GLU A 39 -40.36 -19.00 -14.99
CA GLU A 39 -39.06 -18.60 -15.46
C GLU A 39 -38.68 -17.29 -14.73
N ALA A 40 -37.62 -17.36 -13.98
CA ALA A 40 -37.02 -16.14 -13.44
C ALA A 40 -36.76 -15.20 -14.62
N THR A 41 -37.49 -14.09 -14.71
CA THR A 41 -37.13 -13.00 -15.63
C THR A 41 -35.65 -12.72 -15.39
N PRO A 42 -34.78 -12.82 -16.41
CA PRO A 42 -33.39 -12.46 -16.21
C PRO A 42 -33.39 -11.04 -15.65
N THR A 43 -32.88 -10.89 -14.43
CA THR A 43 -32.62 -9.56 -13.88
C THR A 43 -31.80 -8.88 -14.95
N PRO A 44 -32.14 -7.68 -15.45
CA PRO A 44 -31.36 -7.04 -16.48
C PRO A 44 -29.92 -6.96 -15.96
N THR A 45 -29.03 -7.70 -16.61
CA THR A 45 -27.61 -7.69 -16.26
C THR A 45 -27.15 -6.26 -16.42
N ARG A 46 -26.63 -5.67 -15.38
CA ARG A 46 -26.11 -4.31 -15.38
C ARG A 46 -25.10 -4.19 -16.52
N SER A 47 -25.17 -3.11 -17.31
CA SER A 47 -24.30 -2.95 -18.47
C SER A 47 -22.84 -2.70 -18.03
N PRO A 48 -21.83 -3.12 -18.82
CA PRO A 48 -20.41 -2.87 -18.54
C PRO A 48 -20.12 -1.38 -18.32
N GLU A 49 -20.74 -0.49 -19.10
CA GLU A 49 -20.56 0.96 -18.98
C GLU A 49 -21.04 1.51 -17.63
N SER A 50 -22.09 0.91 -17.06
CA SER A 50 -22.56 1.29 -15.72
C SER A 50 -21.57 0.93 -14.63
N TYR A 51 -20.89 -0.21 -14.74
CA TYR A 51 -19.80 -0.59 -13.83
C TYR A 51 -18.60 0.32 -13.99
N VAL A 52 -18.23 0.68 -15.24
CA VAL A 52 -17.13 1.62 -15.53
C VAL A 52 -17.41 2.98 -14.91
N THR A 53 -18.61 3.54 -15.11
CA THR A 53 -18.99 4.84 -14.55
C THR A 53 -18.91 4.85 -13.01
N GLU A 54 -19.35 3.75 -12.38
CA GLU A 54 -19.22 3.62 -10.92
C GLU A 54 -17.77 3.46 -10.49
N ALA A 55 -16.96 2.67 -11.22
CA ALA A 55 -15.53 2.52 -10.94
C ALA A 55 -14.80 3.87 -11.02
N GLU A 56 -15.05 4.67 -12.04
CA GLU A 56 -14.46 6.01 -12.18
C GLU A 56 -14.88 6.95 -11.04
N THR A 57 -16.15 6.86 -10.61
CA THR A 57 -16.65 7.64 -9.48
C THR A 57 -15.93 7.25 -8.19
N LEU A 58 -15.83 5.94 -7.94
CA LEU A 58 -15.13 5.38 -6.78
C LEU A 58 -13.64 5.75 -6.78
N PHE A 59 -12.98 5.73 -7.95
CA PHE A 59 -11.61 6.19 -8.08
C PHE A 59 -11.46 7.66 -7.69
N LYS A 60 -12.33 8.54 -8.18
CA LYS A 60 -12.34 9.96 -7.79
C LYS A 60 -12.60 10.17 -6.31
N ASP A 61 -13.39 9.30 -5.70
CA ASP A 61 -13.66 9.30 -4.25
C ASP A 61 -12.52 8.70 -3.41
N GLY A 62 -11.43 8.20 -4.02
CA GLY A 62 -10.32 7.54 -3.34
C GLY A 62 -10.61 6.10 -2.90
N LYS A 63 -11.74 5.54 -3.28
CA LYS A 63 -12.15 4.17 -2.94
C LYS A 63 -11.55 3.16 -3.93
N LEU A 64 -10.22 3.09 -3.95
CA LEU A 64 -9.45 2.37 -4.96
C LEU A 64 -9.84 0.89 -5.07
N PHE A 65 -9.93 0.17 -3.94
CA PHE A 65 -10.30 -1.25 -3.95
C PHE A 65 -11.73 -1.49 -4.46
N GLN A 66 -12.67 -0.63 -4.11
CA GLN A 66 -14.04 -0.71 -4.62
C GLN A 66 -14.09 -0.40 -6.12
N SER A 67 -13.30 0.56 -6.59
CA SER A 67 -13.15 0.85 -8.02
C SER A 67 -12.60 -0.37 -8.78
N ILE A 68 -11.58 -1.04 -8.24
CA ILE A 68 -11.02 -2.30 -8.76
C ILE A 68 -12.12 -3.36 -8.89
N ASP A 69 -12.96 -3.53 -7.88
CA ASP A 69 -14.05 -4.52 -7.91
C ASP A 69 -15.06 -4.20 -9.02
N MET A 70 -15.41 -2.94 -9.21
CA MET A 70 -16.33 -2.54 -10.29
C MET A 70 -15.72 -2.76 -11.68
N TYR A 71 -14.44 -2.48 -11.89
CA TYR A 71 -13.79 -2.83 -13.15
C TYR A 71 -13.74 -4.35 -13.39
N LYS A 72 -13.55 -5.17 -12.35
CA LYS A 72 -13.64 -6.63 -12.46
C LYS A 72 -15.04 -7.09 -12.88
N GLU A 73 -16.11 -6.46 -12.37
CA GLU A 73 -17.48 -6.74 -12.82
C GLU A 73 -17.72 -6.29 -14.29
N ALA A 74 -17.17 -5.14 -14.70
CA ALA A 74 -17.20 -4.70 -16.09
C ALA A 74 -16.53 -5.73 -17.02
N ILE A 75 -15.35 -6.24 -16.64
CA ILE A 75 -14.61 -7.27 -17.38
C ILE A 75 -15.41 -8.58 -17.45
N ARG A 76 -16.07 -9.01 -16.37
CA ARG A 76 -16.94 -10.21 -16.40
C ARG A 76 -18.06 -10.06 -17.41
N SER A 77 -18.58 -8.84 -17.58
CA SER A 77 -19.66 -8.54 -18.53
C SER A 77 -19.15 -8.39 -19.98
N SER A 78 -17.89 -7.96 -20.16
CA SER A 78 -17.26 -7.74 -21.48
C SER A 78 -15.80 -8.21 -21.48
N PRO A 79 -15.53 -9.53 -21.44
CA PRO A 79 -14.16 -10.05 -21.26
C PRO A 79 -13.24 -9.88 -22.47
N GLN A 80 -13.75 -9.42 -23.61
CA GLN A 80 -12.98 -9.17 -24.83
C GLN A 80 -12.64 -7.69 -25.03
N ASP A 81 -13.03 -6.83 -24.11
CA ASP A 81 -12.72 -5.40 -24.19
C ASP A 81 -11.39 -5.12 -23.50
N SER A 82 -10.33 -4.92 -24.30
CA SER A 82 -8.97 -4.63 -23.79
C SER A 82 -8.88 -3.33 -22.99
N THR A 83 -9.80 -2.37 -23.21
CA THR A 83 -9.77 -1.08 -22.52
C THR A 83 -10.11 -1.21 -21.04
N LEU A 84 -10.97 -2.16 -20.68
CA LEU A 84 -11.34 -2.44 -19.29
C LEU A 84 -10.16 -2.97 -18.47
N TYR A 85 -9.34 -3.83 -19.09
CA TYR A 85 -8.13 -4.35 -18.43
C TYR A 85 -7.09 -3.25 -18.22
N VAL A 86 -6.91 -2.32 -19.17
CA VAL A 86 -6.03 -1.16 -19.01
C VAL A 86 -6.53 -0.25 -17.90
N ALA A 87 -7.85 0.04 -17.87
CA ALA A 87 -8.44 0.87 -16.82
C ALA A 87 -8.28 0.23 -15.43
N LEU A 88 -8.53 -1.08 -15.31
CA LEU A 88 -8.30 -1.83 -14.08
C LEU A 88 -6.82 -1.74 -13.65
N ALA A 89 -5.89 -2.02 -14.57
CA ALA A 89 -4.45 -1.98 -14.29
C ALA A 89 -4.00 -0.60 -13.79
N ARG A 90 -4.50 0.50 -14.37
CA ARG A 90 -4.20 1.85 -13.90
C ARG A 90 -4.69 2.10 -12.46
N VAL A 91 -5.89 1.66 -12.11
CA VAL A 91 -6.37 1.81 -10.72
C VAL A 91 -5.56 0.94 -9.76
N GLN A 92 -5.14 -0.25 -10.19
CA GLN A 92 -4.29 -1.14 -9.40
C GLN A 92 -2.90 -0.53 -9.15
N MET A 93 -2.32 0.23 -10.11
CA MET A 93 -1.09 1.00 -9.88
C MET A 93 -1.26 1.97 -8.71
N TRP A 94 -2.35 2.75 -8.70
CA TRP A 94 -2.65 3.68 -7.62
C TRP A 94 -2.97 3.00 -6.27
N ALA A 95 -3.38 1.74 -6.31
CA ALA A 95 -3.64 0.92 -5.12
C ALA A 95 -2.41 0.11 -4.64
N GLY A 96 -1.24 0.27 -5.28
CA GLY A 96 -0.02 -0.46 -4.94
C GLY A 96 -0.01 -1.94 -5.37
N GLN A 97 -0.96 -2.36 -6.22
CA GLN A 97 -1.08 -3.74 -6.73
C GLN A 97 -0.30 -3.89 -8.05
N TYR A 98 1.02 -3.79 -7.98
CA TYR A 98 1.86 -3.68 -9.18
C TYR A 98 1.91 -4.96 -10.02
N GLU A 99 1.95 -6.14 -9.40
CA GLU A 99 1.95 -7.43 -10.09
C GLU A 99 0.61 -7.72 -10.77
N GLU A 100 -0.51 -7.39 -10.12
CA GLU A 100 -1.83 -7.52 -10.69
C GLU A 100 -2.05 -6.51 -11.83
N ALA A 101 -1.52 -5.29 -11.69
CA ALA A 101 -1.54 -4.28 -12.73
C ALA A 101 -0.77 -4.76 -13.99
N GLN A 102 0.43 -5.34 -13.81
CA GLN A 102 1.18 -5.96 -14.90
C GLN A 102 0.35 -7.05 -15.58
N THR A 103 -0.24 -7.98 -14.81
CA THR A 103 -1.04 -9.09 -15.33
C THR A 103 -2.23 -8.60 -16.16
N ASN A 104 -2.92 -7.54 -15.70
CA ASN A 104 -4.04 -6.98 -16.44
C ASN A 104 -3.60 -6.19 -17.67
N ALA A 105 -2.48 -5.46 -17.62
CA ALA A 105 -1.91 -4.83 -18.81
C ALA A 105 -1.51 -5.87 -19.88
N GLU A 106 -0.92 -6.99 -19.46
CA GLU A 106 -0.61 -8.12 -20.35
C GLU A 106 -1.88 -8.77 -20.94
N SER A 107 -2.94 -8.91 -20.15
CA SER A 107 -4.24 -9.38 -20.62
C SER A 107 -4.82 -8.45 -21.69
N ALA A 108 -4.68 -7.13 -21.51
CA ALA A 108 -5.06 -6.15 -22.53
C ALA A 108 -4.25 -6.32 -23.83
N LEU A 109 -2.94 -6.60 -23.72
CA LEU A 109 -2.05 -6.83 -24.87
C LEU A 109 -2.33 -8.15 -25.58
N LEU A 110 -2.79 -9.19 -24.88
CA LEU A 110 -3.27 -10.43 -25.52
C LEU A 110 -4.50 -10.19 -26.40
N LEU A 111 -5.39 -9.29 -25.99
CA LEU A 111 -6.57 -8.92 -26.76
C LEU A 111 -6.25 -7.93 -27.89
N ASN A 112 -5.35 -6.98 -27.61
CA ASN A 112 -4.89 -5.97 -28.58
C ASN A 112 -3.39 -5.72 -28.40
N SER A 113 -2.57 -6.42 -29.14
CA SER A 113 -1.10 -6.35 -29.06
C SER A 113 -0.50 -4.99 -29.45
N LYS A 114 -1.30 -4.10 -30.05
CA LYS A 114 -0.89 -2.73 -30.44
C LYS A 114 -1.42 -1.65 -29.50
N ASN A 115 -1.97 -2.02 -28.37
CA ASN A 115 -2.48 -1.06 -27.39
C ASN A 115 -1.30 -0.36 -26.69
N ALA A 116 -0.93 0.83 -27.16
CA ALA A 116 0.20 1.60 -26.62
C ALA A 116 0.03 1.92 -25.13
N LEU A 117 -1.20 2.26 -24.68
CA LEU A 117 -1.44 2.55 -23.27
C LEU A 117 -1.28 1.30 -22.39
N ALA A 118 -1.67 0.12 -22.89
CA ALA A 118 -1.42 -1.13 -22.17
C ALA A 118 0.08 -1.42 -22.02
N MET A 119 0.88 -1.13 -23.07
CA MET A 119 2.36 -1.21 -22.98
C MET A 119 2.88 -0.20 -21.93
N GLY A 120 2.38 1.05 -21.95
CA GLY A 120 2.76 2.07 -20.98
C GLY A 120 2.47 1.66 -19.53
N VAL A 121 1.27 1.15 -19.24
CA VAL A 121 0.91 0.68 -17.89
C VAL A 121 1.74 -0.54 -17.48
N ARG A 122 2.00 -1.47 -18.40
CA ARG A 122 2.91 -2.61 -18.14
C ARG A 122 4.32 -2.13 -17.78
N ALA A 123 4.86 -1.15 -18.53
CA ALA A 123 6.17 -0.59 -18.24
C ALA A 123 6.19 0.08 -16.86
N TRP A 124 5.19 0.88 -16.54
CA TRP A 124 5.05 1.54 -15.25
C TRP A 124 4.95 0.53 -14.10
N SER A 125 4.23 -0.58 -14.27
CA SER A 125 4.16 -1.64 -13.27
C SER A 125 5.49 -2.40 -13.09
N LEU A 126 6.26 -2.59 -14.16
CA LEU A 126 7.59 -3.20 -14.09
C LEU A 126 8.60 -2.31 -13.35
N ASP A 127 8.51 -1.02 -13.54
CA ASP A 127 9.35 -0.03 -12.88
C ASP A 127 9.16 -0.06 -11.36
N PHE A 128 7.92 0.01 -10.88
CA PHE A 128 7.61 -0.14 -9.45
C PHE A 128 8.00 -1.49 -8.84
N GLN A 129 8.22 -2.51 -9.66
CA GLN A 129 8.76 -3.81 -9.24
C GLN A 129 10.31 -3.85 -9.26
N GLY A 130 10.98 -2.73 -9.58
CA GLY A 130 12.44 -2.64 -9.70
C GLY A 130 13.01 -3.30 -10.94
N LYS A 131 12.19 -3.63 -11.95
CA LYS A 131 12.59 -4.24 -13.22
C LYS A 131 12.89 -3.17 -14.28
N ASN A 132 13.69 -2.15 -13.91
CA ASN A 132 13.88 -0.90 -14.65
C ASN A 132 14.35 -1.12 -16.09
N SER A 133 15.25 -2.08 -16.34
CA SER A 133 15.72 -2.37 -17.71
C SER A 133 14.62 -2.93 -18.62
N GLU A 134 13.70 -3.73 -18.09
CA GLU A 134 12.55 -4.23 -18.84
C GLU A 134 11.51 -3.12 -19.03
N ALA A 135 11.25 -2.33 -18.00
CA ALA A 135 10.36 -1.17 -18.04
C ALA A 135 10.80 -0.19 -19.14
N MET A 136 12.09 0.14 -19.22
CA MET A 136 12.65 1.04 -20.22
C MET A 136 12.39 0.55 -21.66
N ASN A 137 12.64 -0.71 -21.95
CA ASN A 137 12.40 -1.27 -23.28
C ASN A 137 10.92 -1.19 -23.67
N VAL A 138 10.02 -1.54 -22.74
CA VAL A 138 8.58 -1.56 -23.00
C VAL A 138 8.00 -0.15 -23.15
N ILE A 139 8.49 0.82 -22.37
CA ILE A 139 7.99 2.19 -22.47
C ILE A 139 8.43 2.88 -23.76
N GLU A 140 9.65 2.59 -24.25
CA GLU A 140 10.12 3.09 -25.55
C GLU A 140 9.26 2.59 -26.71
N ASP A 141 8.84 1.31 -26.68
CA ASP A 141 7.90 0.75 -27.64
C ASP A 141 6.52 1.45 -27.54
N ALA A 142 6.03 1.74 -26.31
CA ALA A 142 4.77 2.43 -26.08
C ALA A 142 4.79 3.86 -26.62
N VAL A 143 5.88 4.63 -26.37
CA VAL A 143 6.09 5.98 -26.88
C VAL A 143 6.19 5.98 -28.41
N ALA A 144 6.87 4.99 -29.00
CA ALA A 144 6.97 4.87 -30.47
C ALA A 144 5.61 4.57 -31.10
N ALA A 145 4.72 3.81 -30.41
CA ALA A 145 3.39 3.47 -30.89
C ALA A 145 2.38 4.64 -30.76
N ASP A 146 2.48 5.46 -29.69
CA ASP A 146 1.60 6.60 -29.47
C ASP A 146 2.39 7.76 -28.75
N PRO A 147 3.14 8.56 -29.51
CA PRO A 147 4.00 9.62 -28.95
C PRO A 147 3.22 10.80 -28.36
N ASN A 148 1.94 10.95 -28.69
CA ASN A 148 1.10 12.07 -28.24
C ASN A 148 0.18 11.69 -27.06
N ASN A 149 0.43 10.58 -26.40
CA ASN A 149 -0.33 10.14 -25.24
C ASN A 149 0.32 10.68 -23.95
N ALA A 150 -0.33 11.61 -23.28
CA ALA A 150 0.18 12.25 -22.08
C ALA A 150 0.47 11.26 -20.95
N LEU A 151 -0.35 10.21 -20.78
CA LEU A 151 -0.14 9.17 -19.77
C LEU A 151 1.14 8.39 -20.03
N ILE A 152 1.36 7.98 -21.29
CA ILE A 152 2.57 7.23 -21.67
C ILE A 152 3.81 8.11 -21.45
N GLN A 153 3.73 9.39 -21.82
CA GLN A 153 4.84 10.32 -21.58
C GLN A 153 5.11 10.53 -20.09
N ALA A 154 4.07 10.61 -19.25
CA ALA A 154 4.23 10.72 -17.81
C ALA A 154 4.92 9.47 -17.21
N TYR A 155 4.48 8.27 -17.58
CA TYR A 155 5.13 7.01 -17.14
C TYR A 155 6.59 6.95 -17.61
N TYR A 156 6.85 7.44 -18.82
CA TYR A 156 8.21 7.49 -19.36
C TYR A 156 9.14 8.39 -18.53
N VAL A 157 8.63 9.52 -18.05
CA VAL A 157 9.40 10.42 -17.16
C VAL A 157 9.83 9.67 -15.90
N GLU A 158 8.91 8.96 -15.23
CA GLU A 158 9.22 8.23 -14.00
C GLU A 158 10.27 7.14 -14.26
N ILE A 159 10.09 6.32 -15.30
CA ILE A 159 11.03 5.26 -15.68
C ILE A 159 12.41 5.82 -16.05
N LEU A 160 12.47 6.99 -16.69
CA LEU A 160 13.75 7.67 -16.98
C LEU A 160 14.45 8.13 -15.70
N VAL A 161 13.70 8.66 -14.72
CA VAL A 161 14.25 9.07 -13.41
C VAL A 161 14.83 7.87 -12.68
N ASP A 162 14.12 6.75 -12.64
CA ASP A 162 14.55 5.53 -11.98
C ASP A 162 15.71 4.83 -12.73
N GLY A 163 15.83 5.12 -14.03
CA GLY A 163 16.99 4.74 -14.83
C GLY A 163 18.30 5.42 -14.42
N GLY A 164 18.22 6.52 -13.64
CA GLY A 164 19.35 7.20 -13.03
C GLY A 164 19.87 8.41 -13.79
N PHE A 165 20.99 8.95 -13.30
CA PHE A 165 21.54 10.26 -13.67
C PHE A 165 21.69 10.50 -15.19
N ASP A 166 22.08 9.48 -15.94
CA ASP A 166 22.32 9.59 -17.39
C ASP A 166 21.04 9.92 -18.18
N PHE A 167 19.85 9.71 -17.58
CA PHE A 167 18.56 9.95 -18.23
C PHE A 167 17.85 11.24 -17.74
N TYR A 168 18.38 12.00 -16.78
CA TYR A 168 17.70 13.14 -16.19
C TYR A 168 17.39 14.25 -17.19
N ASP A 169 18.30 14.55 -18.13
CA ASP A 169 18.05 15.56 -19.17
C ASP A 169 16.88 15.14 -20.08
N ARG A 170 16.82 13.85 -20.43
CA ARG A 170 15.74 13.27 -21.22
C ARG A 170 14.42 13.27 -20.45
N ALA A 171 14.44 12.93 -19.14
CA ALA A 171 13.28 12.99 -18.28
C ALA A 171 12.72 14.43 -18.18
N ALA A 172 13.61 15.43 -18.05
CA ALA A 172 13.22 16.83 -18.01
C ALA A 172 12.53 17.29 -19.29
N GLU A 173 13.02 16.86 -20.47
CA GLU A 173 12.37 17.16 -21.75
C GLU A 173 11.02 16.45 -21.86
N GLN A 174 10.95 15.15 -21.54
CA GLN A 174 9.69 14.41 -21.62
C GLN A 174 8.64 14.93 -20.64
N SER A 175 9.03 15.43 -19.46
CA SER A 175 8.09 16.05 -18.51
C SER A 175 7.41 17.28 -19.08
N ARG A 176 8.15 18.10 -19.87
CA ARG A 176 7.55 19.25 -20.57
C ARG A 176 6.60 18.79 -21.68
N VAL A 177 6.93 17.72 -22.40
CA VAL A 177 6.06 17.11 -23.40
C VAL A 177 4.77 16.59 -22.76
N ALA A 178 4.87 15.82 -21.68
CA ALA A 178 3.71 15.28 -20.98
C ALA A 178 2.77 16.40 -20.50
N LEU A 179 3.31 17.44 -19.86
CA LEU A 179 2.55 18.59 -19.39
C LEU A 179 1.92 19.41 -20.52
N ALA A 180 2.61 19.55 -21.67
CA ALA A 180 2.08 20.25 -22.83
C ALA A 180 0.94 19.46 -23.51
N LEU A 181 0.97 18.13 -23.47
CA LEU A 181 -0.08 17.29 -24.02
C LEU A 181 -1.35 17.33 -23.19
N ASP A 182 -1.27 17.19 -21.89
CA ASP A 182 -2.42 17.28 -20.98
C ASP A 182 -2.02 17.72 -19.57
N PRO A 183 -2.19 19.01 -19.24
CA PRO A 183 -1.97 19.52 -17.88
C PRO A 183 -3.13 19.22 -16.91
N GLY A 184 -4.19 18.53 -17.37
CA GLY A 184 -5.39 18.24 -16.58
C GLY A 184 -5.38 16.86 -15.93
N ILE A 185 -4.33 16.06 -16.08
CA ILE A 185 -4.25 14.71 -15.51
C ILE A 185 -3.23 14.65 -14.37
N VAL A 186 -3.53 13.80 -13.40
CA VAL A 186 -2.72 13.60 -12.18
C VAL A 186 -1.31 13.14 -12.53
N GLU A 187 -1.20 12.22 -13.47
CA GLU A 187 0.04 11.55 -13.84
C GLU A 187 1.10 12.51 -14.38
N THR A 188 0.72 13.53 -15.16
CA THR A 188 1.68 14.52 -15.69
C THR A 188 2.31 15.37 -14.60
N HIS A 189 1.49 15.83 -13.64
CA HIS A 189 1.98 16.60 -12.51
C HIS A 189 2.79 15.73 -11.54
N ARG A 190 2.32 14.50 -11.26
CA ARG A 190 3.06 13.57 -10.40
C ARG A 190 4.45 13.26 -10.98
N ALA A 191 4.52 12.87 -12.24
CA ALA A 191 5.79 12.53 -12.90
C ALA A 191 6.77 13.73 -12.90
N ARG A 192 6.28 14.96 -13.15
CA ARG A 192 7.11 16.16 -13.06
C ARG A 192 7.53 16.44 -11.61
N GLY A 193 6.62 16.31 -10.64
CA GLY A 193 6.93 16.45 -9.22
C GLY A 193 8.01 15.47 -8.77
N TYR A 194 7.90 14.21 -9.18
CA TYR A 194 8.89 13.17 -8.92
C TYR A 194 10.26 13.52 -9.50
N LEU A 195 10.32 13.86 -10.78
CA LEU A 195 11.55 14.31 -11.44
C LEU A 195 12.23 15.44 -10.66
N LEU A 196 11.49 16.49 -10.33
CA LEU A 196 12.00 17.69 -9.65
C LEU A 196 12.46 17.40 -8.21
N SER A 197 11.90 16.38 -7.56
CA SER A 197 12.33 15.98 -6.21
C SER A 197 13.67 15.23 -6.21
N ILE A 198 14.09 14.70 -7.35
CA ILE A 198 15.30 13.85 -7.47
C ILE A 198 16.46 14.59 -8.11
N ILE A 199 16.21 15.42 -9.13
CA ILE A 199 17.29 16.12 -9.83
C ILE A 199 17.84 17.26 -8.98
N PRO A 200 19.17 17.45 -8.93
CA PRO A 200 19.77 18.55 -8.22
C PRO A 200 19.43 19.90 -8.88
N ASP A 201 19.37 20.95 -8.06
CA ASP A 201 19.24 22.31 -8.57
C ASP A 201 20.40 22.66 -9.52
N PRO A 202 20.14 23.40 -10.60
CA PRO A 202 21.20 23.86 -11.50
C PRO A 202 22.18 24.78 -10.77
N ILE A 203 23.47 24.70 -11.09
CA ILE A 203 24.53 25.52 -10.48
C ILE A 203 25.14 26.44 -11.53
N PRO A 204 25.05 27.79 -11.38
CA PRO A 204 24.29 28.51 -10.37
C PRO A 204 22.80 28.45 -10.62
N ASN A 205 22.00 28.35 -9.55
CA ASN A 205 20.54 28.42 -9.69
C ASN A 205 20.10 29.84 -10.07
N PRO A 206 19.59 30.08 -11.30
CA PRO A 206 19.20 31.41 -11.72
C PRO A 206 17.85 31.86 -11.17
N ASP A 207 17.04 30.94 -10.67
CA ASP A 207 15.70 31.19 -10.15
C ASP A 207 15.68 31.19 -8.61
N PRO A 208 14.84 32.04 -7.99
CA PRO A 208 14.65 32.02 -6.55
C PRO A 208 13.89 30.76 -6.05
N ILE A 209 13.26 30.03 -6.98
CA ILE A 209 12.53 28.79 -6.67
C ILE A 209 13.43 27.60 -6.96
N THR A 210 13.59 26.72 -5.96
CA THR A 210 14.35 25.47 -6.08
C THR A 210 13.54 24.38 -6.79
N ASN A 211 14.21 23.37 -7.34
CA ASN A 211 13.52 22.19 -7.90
C ASN A 211 12.58 21.54 -6.88
N MET A 212 12.96 21.53 -5.60
CA MET A 212 12.13 20.99 -4.53
C MET A 212 10.83 21.79 -4.32
N GLU A 213 10.91 23.13 -4.41
CA GLU A 213 9.73 23.99 -4.29
C GLU A 213 8.81 23.86 -5.51
N GLU A 214 9.37 23.73 -6.72
CA GLU A 214 8.58 23.40 -7.91
C GLU A 214 7.94 22.00 -7.80
N SER A 215 8.66 21.02 -7.29
CA SER A 215 8.12 19.68 -7.04
C SER A 215 6.90 19.72 -6.11
N ILE A 216 6.96 20.51 -5.05
CA ILE A 216 5.82 20.73 -4.15
C ILE A 216 4.63 21.30 -4.91
N GLN A 217 4.84 22.32 -5.77
CA GLN A 217 3.77 22.92 -6.57
C GLN A 217 3.13 21.91 -7.52
N GLU A 218 3.92 21.03 -8.12
CA GLU A 218 3.42 19.99 -9.02
C GLU A 218 2.59 18.93 -8.25
N TYR A 219 3.03 18.48 -7.07
CA TYR A 219 2.23 17.59 -6.24
C TYR A 219 0.94 18.25 -5.72
N GLU A 220 0.99 19.54 -5.35
CA GLU A 220 -0.21 20.29 -4.99
C GLU A 220 -1.18 20.42 -6.18
N ALA A 221 -0.67 20.58 -7.42
CA ALA A 221 -1.48 20.58 -8.63
C ALA A 221 -2.12 19.20 -8.88
N ALA A 222 -1.37 18.10 -8.73
CA ALA A 222 -1.90 16.74 -8.80
C ALA A 222 -3.02 16.49 -7.77
N ILE A 223 -2.80 16.89 -6.52
CA ILE A 223 -3.78 16.79 -5.42
C ILE A 223 -5.03 17.64 -5.70
N LYS A 224 -4.88 18.80 -6.33
CA LYS A 224 -6.03 19.62 -6.74
C LYS A 224 -6.91 18.92 -7.78
N ILE A 225 -6.34 18.10 -8.65
CA ILE A 225 -7.08 17.29 -9.63
C ILE A 225 -7.77 16.12 -8.92
N ASN A 226 -7.05 15.38 -8.09
CA ASN A 226 -7.62 14.32 -7.25
C ASN A 226 -6.95 14.26 -5.88
N LYS A 227 -7.62 14.82 -4.88
CA LYS A 227 -7.14 14.88 -3.49
C LYS A 227 -7.26 13.57 -2.70
N ASN A 228 -7.82 12.53 -3.31
CA ASN A 228 -8.15 11.29 -2.63
C ASN A 228 -7.18 10.15 -3.01
N ILE A 229 -6.02 10.48 -3.55
CA ILE A 229 -4.97 9.51 -3.90
C ILE A 229 -3.88 9.55 -2.82
N PRO A 230 -3.73 8.48 -1.98
CA PRO A 230 -2.83 8.49 -0.82
C PRO A 230 -1.37 8.78 -1.18
N ILE A 231 -0.86 8.19 -2.27
CA ILE A 231 0.54 8.32 -2.66
C ILE A 231 0.95 9.76 -2.98
N LEU A 232 0.03 10.61 -3.48
CA LEU A 232 0.34 12.03 -3.75
C LEU A 232 0.63 12.78 -2.45
N HIS A 233 -0.11 12.51 -1.39
CA HIS A 233 0.12 13.08 -0.07
C HIS A 233 1.42 12.55 0.54
N MET A 234 1.74 11.27 0.31
CA MET A 234 3.02 10.68 0.74
C MET A 234 4.23 11.37 0.10
N GLU A 235 4.19 11.58 -1.21
CA GLU A 235 5.27 12.20 -1.98
C GLU A 235 5.42 13.68 -1.61
N LEU A 236 4.31 14.42 -1.49
CA LEU A 236 4.30 15.80 -1.01
C LEU A 236 4.87 15.90 0.41
N ALA A 237 4.48 14.99 1.30
CA ALA A 237 4.98 14.94 2.67
C ALA A 237 6.49 14.65 2.73
N ASN A 238 6.99 13.78 1.86
CA ASN A 238 8.43 13.52 1.74
C ASN A 238 9.20 14.79 1.38
N ASN A 239 8.69 15.59 0.43
CA ASN A 239 9.31 16.87 0.06
C ASN A 239 9.32 17.85 1.24
N TYR A 240 8.21 18.00 1.97
CA TYR A 240 8.16 18.82 3.18
C TYR A 240 9.11 18.33 4.26
N ARG A 241 9.26 17.01 4.44
CA ARG A 241 10.20 16.43 5.41
C ARG A 241 11.65 16.74 5.03
N LEU A 242 12.02 16.67 3.75
CA LEU A 242 13.37 17.03 3.27
C LEU A 242 13.67 18.52 3.51
N LEU A 243 12.68 19.39 3.38
CA LEU A 243 12.78 20.81 3.71
C LEU A 243 12.66 21.10 5.21
N GLN A 244 12.61 20.06 6.07
CA GLN A 244 12.43 20.18 7.52
C GLN A 244 11.14 20.89 7.95
N ALA A 245 10.16 20.97 7.07
CA ALA A 245 8.83 21.50 7.36
C ALA A 245 7.95 20.45 8.06
N THR A 246 8.36 20.07 9.27
CA THR A 246 7.84 18.92 10.04
C THR A 246 6.30 18.90 10.12
N GLU A 247 5.67 20.03 10.48
CA GLU A 247 4.22 20.08 10.67
C GLU A 247 3.46 19.83 9.36
N LYS A 248 3.96 20.38 8.23
CA LYS A 248 3.37 20.14 6.91
C LYS A 248 3.54 18.69 6.49
N ALA A 249 4.74 18.11 6.67
CA ALA A 249 5.00 16.71 6.37
C ALA A 249 4.06 15.78 7.15
N VAL A 250 3.93 15.97 8.46
CA VAL A 250 3.02 15.17 9.31
C VAL A 250 1.56 15.34 8.88
N THR A 251 1.15 16.54 8.49
CA THR A 251 -0.23 16.78 8.01
C THR A 251 -0.51 15.94 6.77
N GLU A 252 0.37 15.98 5.77
CA GLU A 252 0.17 15.25 4.52
C GLU A 252 0.28 13.72 4.73
N TYR A 253 1.21 13.22 5.53
CA TYR A 253 1.25 11.79 5.91
C TYR A 253 -0.03 11.36 6.63
N THR A 254 -0.60 12.21 7.50
CA THR A 254 -1.86 11.90 8.20
C THR A 254 -3.03 11.84 7.21
N LEU A 255 -3.05 12.68 6.18
CA LEU A 255 -4.03 12.61 5.10
C LEU A 255 -3.87 11.30 4.31
N ALA A 256 -2.64 10.91 3.97
CA ALA A 256 -2.37 9.63 3.30
C ALA A 256 -2.88 8.44 4.13
N ASN A 257 -2.61 8.43 5.44
CA ASN A 257 -3.11 7.41 6.37
C ASN A 257 -4.65 7.39 6.45
N THR A 258 -5.28 8.57 6.49
CA THR A 258 -6.75 8.66 6.51
C THR A 258 -7.38 8.07 5.23
N LEU A 259 -6.72 8.21 4.09
CA LEU A 259 -7.16 7.67 2.81
C LEU A 259 -6.92 6.17 2.67
N ASN A 260 -5.86 5.65 3.28
CA ASN A 260 -5.52 4.23 3.30
C ASN A 260 -5.04 3.79 4.70
N PRO A 261 -5.97 3.56 5.65
CA PRO A 261 -5.61 3.24 7.05
C PRO A 261 -4.97 1.85 7.23
N SER A 262 -4.89 1.04 6.19
CA SER A 262 -4.23 -0.28 6.25
C SER A 262 -2.77 -0.27 5.82
N ASP A 263 -2.27 0.89 5.38
CA ASP A 263 -0.89 1.09 4.99
C ASP A 263 -0.08 1.63 6.18
N PRO A 264 0.87 0.89 6.74
CA PRO A 264 1.67 1.34 7.87
C PRO A 264 2.75 2.38 7.49
N GLU A 265 3.01 2.60 6.20
CA GLU A 265 4.10 3.47 5.75
C GLU A 265 3.92 4.93 6.15
N PRO A 266 2.72 5.56 6.11
CA PRO A 266 2.55 6.92 6.60
C PRO A 266 2.96 7.10 8.06
N GLU A 267 2.52 6.23 8.96
CA GLU A 267 2.85 6.29 10.38
C GLU A 267 4.34 6.01 10.64
N TYR A 268 4.91 5.05 9.91
CA TYR A 268 6.35 4.81 9.92
C TYR A 268 7.12 6.11 9.56
N LEU A 269 6.72 6.83 8.51
CA LEU A 269 7.38 8.07 8.10
C LEU A 269 7.11 9.24 9.06
N ILE A 270 5.93 9.32 9.68
CA ILE A 270 5.64 10.28 10.76
C ILE A 270 6.57 10.02 11.94
N SER A 271 6.76 8.76 12.34
CA SER A 271 7.66 8.40 13.44
C SER A 271 9.09 8.85 13.17
N ARG A 272 9.60 8.61 11.95
CA ARG A 272 10.93 9.05 11.50
C ARG A 272 11.06 10.58 11.44
N THR A 273 9.97 11.26 11.06
CA THR A 273 9.92 12.72 10.99
C THR A 273 10.03 13.34 12.38
N TYR A 274 9.27 12.85 13.37
CA TYR A 274 9.37 13.30 14.75
C TYR A 274 10.72 12.96 15.38
N ALA A 275 11.29 11.80 15.09
CA ALA A 275 12.62 11.42 15.55
C ALA A 275 13.71 12.38 15.02
N GLY A 276 13.56 12.85 13.78
CA GLY A 276 14.47 13.84 13.18
C GLY A 276 14.52 15.18 13.90
N VAL A 277 13.43 15.59 14.55
CA VAL A 277 13.35 16.82 15.35
C VAL A 277 13.50 16.57 16.87
N GLY A 278 13.78 15.33 17.29
CA GLY A 278 14.01 14.95 18.68
C GLY A 278 12.75 14.76 19.53
N ASP A 279 11.55 14.78 18.94
CA ASP A 279 10.30 14.44 19.64
C ASP A 279 10.12 12.92 19.71
N TYR A 280 10.94 12.27 20.55
CA TYR A 280 10.94 10.82 20.65
C TYR A 280 9.65 10.25 21.26
N ALA A 281 8.91 11.04 22.03
CA ALA A 281 7.63 10.60 22.57
C ALA A 281 6.61 10.33 21.46
N LYS A 282 6.46 11.28 20.53
CA LYS A 282 5.60 11.09 19.35
C LYS A 282 6.19 10.05 18.39
N ALA A 283 7.51 10.04 18.20
CA ALA A 283 8.17 9.04 17.35
C ALA A 283 7.85 7.60 17.81
N VAL A 284 7.89 7.33 19.12
CA VAL A 284 7.50 6.03 19.69
C VAL A 284 6.03 5.72 19.43
N GLN A 285 5.13 6.69 19.66
CA GLN A 285 3.70 6.50 19.46
C GLN A 285 3.36 6.08 18.02
N TYR A 286 3.90 6.80 17.02
CA TYR A 286 3.62 6.49 15.62
C TYR A 286 4.36 5.23 15.13
N ALA A 287 5.55 4.93 15.67
CA ALA A 287 6.23 3.67 15.37
C ALA A 287 5.45 2.45 15.90
N GLU A 288 4.83 2.58 17.08
CA GLU A 288 3.97 1.55 17.66
C GLU A 288 2.69 1.36 16.83
N GLN A 289 2.08 2.43 16.33
CA GLN A 289 0.91 2.37 15.45
C GLN A 289 1.25 1.63 14.16
N ALA A 290 2.30 2.06 13.45
CA ALA A 290 2.75 1.39 12.22
C ALA A 290 3.03 -0.12 12.44
N MET A 291 3.68 -0.49 13.55
CA MET A 291 3.96 -1.89 13.91
C MET A 291 2.66 -2.65 14.20
N ASN A 292 1.65 -2.03 14.80
CA ASN A 292 0.36 -2.67 15.06
C ASN A 292 -0.46 -2.90 13.78
N ASP A 293 -0.31 -2.04 12.76
CA ASP A 293 -1.01 -2.18 11.48
C ASP A 293 -0.47 -3.35 10.65
N ASP A 294 0.86 -3.59 10.69
CA ASP A 294 1.47 -4.79 10.14
C ASP A 294 2.48 -5.43 11.10
N PRO A 295 2.01 -6.19 12.09
CA PRO A 295 2.88 -6.82 13.09
C PRO A 295 3.70 -8.00 12.56
N THR A 296 3.60 -8.34 11.27
CA THR A 296 4.47 -9.34 10.64
C THR A 296 5.71 -8.73 9.98
N ASN A 297 5.74 -7.42 9.85
CA ASN A 297 6.80 -6.68 9.18
C ASN A 297 7.98 -6.40 10.12
N ALA A 298 9.06 -7.13 9.96
CA ALA A 298 10.26 -7.00 10.77
C ALA A 298 10.88 -5.59 10.74
N ARG A 299 10.72 -4.85 9.64
CA ARG A 299 11.23 -3.47 9.53
C ARG A 299 10.50 -2.50 10.46
N LEU A 300 9.20 -2.69 10.66
CA LEU A 300 8.42 -1.87 11.59
C LEU A 300 8.80 -2.14 13.04
N HIS A 301 9.03 -3.40 13.40
CA HIS A 301 9.63 -3.76 14.71
C HIS A 301 10.99 -3.11 14.90
N GLY A 302 11.88 -3.14 13.90
CA GLY A 302 13.18 -2.51 13.94
C GLY A 302 13.09 -0.99 14.16
N ASN A 303 12.22 -0.32 13.40
CA ASN A 303 11.97 1.11 13.58
C ASN A 303 11.43 1.43 14.98
N TYR A 304 10.47 0.66 15.47
CA TYR A 304 9.92 0.84 16.81
C TYR A 304 11.02 0.64 17.87
N GLY A 305 11.89 -0.36 17.71
CA GLY A 305 13.07 -0.57 18.55
C GLY A 305 14.01 0.64 18.58
N VAL A 306 14.28 1.26 17.41
CA VAL A 306 15.10 2.49 17.33
C VAL A 306 14.45 3.64 18.11
N MET A 307 13.14 3.85 17.97
CA MET A 307 12.42 4.92 18.66
C MET A 307 12.40 4.68 20.19
N LEU A 308 12.18 3.44 20.62
CA LEU A 308 12.26 3.04 22.03
C LEU A 308 13.66 3.29 22.60
N TYR A 309 14.72 2.89 21.90
CA TYR A 309 16.11 3.14 22.32
C TYR A 309 16.38 4.63 22.50
N ARG A 310 15.97 5.46 21.55
CA ARG A 310 16.11 6.92 21.63
C ARG A 310 15.30 7.55 22.77
N SER A 311 14.22 6.90 23.18
CA SER A 311 13.39 7.27 24.34
C SER A 311 13.90 6.69 25.66
N LEU A 312 15.07 6.06 25.68
CA LEU A 312 15.68 5.41 26.86
C LEU A 312 14.89 4.20 27.39
N ARG A 313 13.98 3.63 26.61
CA ARG A 313 13.21 2.42 26.93
C ARG A 313 13.94 1.17 26.40
N TRP A 314 15.13 0.94 26.96
CA TRP A 314 16.10 0.00 26.37
C TRP A 314 15.63 -1.46 26.41
N SER A 315 15.00 -1.89 27.50
CA SER A 315 14.48 -3.25 27.64
C SER A 315 13.45 -3.57 26.55
N GLU A 316 12.51 -2.67 26.33
CA GLU A 316 11.50 -2.80 25.27
C GLU A 316 12.12 -2.74 23.86
N ALA A 317 13.14 -1.89 23.69
CA ALA A 317 13.88 -1.84 22.42
C ALA A 317 14.54 -3.19 22.10
N VAL A 318 15.15 -3.85 23.09
CA VAL A 318 15.76 -5.18 22.93
C VAL A 318 14.73 -6.20 22.44
N GLU A 319 13.52 -6.22 23.00
CA GLU A 319 12.44 -7.12 22.58
C GLU A 319 12.06 -6.88 21.11
N GLN A 320 11.90 -5.61 20.72
CA GLN A 320 11.52 -5.27 19.34
C GLN A 320 12.64 -5.61 18.34
N PHE A 321 13.90 -5.35 18.70
CA PHE A 321 15.03 -5.73 17.84
C PHE A 321 15.19 -7.25 17.70
N ARG A 322 14.89 -8.04 18.72
CA ARG A 322 14.90 -9.50 18.61
C ARG A 322 13.89 -9.97 17.54
N LEU A 323 12.67 -9.42 17.55
CA LEU A 323 11.67 -9.72 16.53
C LEU A 323 12.12 -9.24 15.14
N ALA A 324 12.69 -8.03 15.06
CA ALA A 324 13.15 -7.47 13.79
C ALA A 324 14.31 -8.28 13.17
N ILE A 325 15.28 -8.70 13.98
CA ILE A 325 16.54 -9.30 13.50
C ILE A 325 16.43 -10.82 13.38
N ASN A 326 15.92 -11.47 14.44
CA ASN A 326 15.85 -12.94 14.50
C ASN A 326 14.52 -13.48 13.98
N GLY A 327 13.52 -12.62 13.81
CA GLY A 327 12.15 -13.02 13.53
C GLY A 327 11.46 -13.61 14.76
N GLY A 328 10.29 -14.18 14.54
CA GLY A 328 9.50 -14.75 15.61
C GLY A 328 8.06 -15.00 15.19
N ARG A 329 7.16 -14.83 16.15
CA ARG A 329 5.72 -14.91 15.92
C ARG A 329 5.01 -13.74 16.58
N THR A 330 3.97 -13.25 15.93
CA THR A 330 3.04 -12.28 16.51
C THR A 330 2.17 -12.93 17.59
N ALA A 331 1.43 -12.12 18.36
CA ALA A 331 0.53 -12.63 19.40
C ALA A 331 -0.59 -13.53 18.84
N ASP A 332 -0.98 -13.34 17.57
CA ASP A 332 -1.96 -14.16 16.83
C ASP A 332 -1.31 -15.28 15.98
N ASP A 333 -0.07 -15.66 16.33
CA ASP A 333 0.71 -16.79 15.78
C ASP A 333 1.12 -16.65 14.29
N ARG A 334 1.08 -15.43 13.70
CA ARG A 334 1.63 -15.18 12.36
C ARG A 334 3.15 -15.10 12.44
N GLN A 335 3.83 -15.55 11.39
CA GLN A 335 5.28 -15.58 11.34
C GLN A 335 5.86 -14.18 11.01
N ILE A 336 6.88 -13.77 11.77
CA ILE A 336 7.74 -12.64 11.47
C ILE A 336 9.04 -13.19 10.89
N VAL A 337 9.37 -12.81 9.66
CA VAL A 337 10.64 -13.15 9.01
C VAL A 337 11.68 -12.11 9.40
N GLY A 338 12.72 -12.52 10.12
CA GLY A 338 13.76 -11.61 10.59
C GLY A 338 14.60 -11.03 9.44
N LEU A 339 15.20 -9.86 9.69
CA LEU A 339 16.09 -9.14 8.79
C LEU A 339 17.55 -9.39 9.18
N PRO A 340 18.27 -10.29 8.48
CA PRO A 340 19.69 -10.51 8.74
C PRO A 340 20.51 -9.27 8.38
N LEU A 341 21.72 -9.13 8.96
CA LEU A 341 22.61 -8.02 8.64
C LEU A 341 23.02 -8.06 7.16
N ASP A 342 22.48 -7.11 6.40
CA ASP A 342 22.76 -6.88 4.98
C ASP A 342 23.53 -5.56 4.83
N ILE A 343 24.68 -5.63 4.12
CA ILE A 343 25.56 -4.48 3.87
C ILE A 343 24.95 -3.44 2.94
N ASN A 344 23.97 -3.83 2.13
CA ASN A 344 23.27 -2.97 1.17
C ASN A 344 21.99 -2.36 1.76
N ASP A 345 21.52 -2.84 2.89
CA ASP A 345 20.34 -2.32 3.58
C ASP A 345 20.73 -1.47 4.78
N ARG A 346 20.66 -0.14 4.62
CA ARG A 346 20.94 0.83 5.69
C ARG A 346 20.10 0.62 6.95
N PHE A 347 18.86 0.15 6.80
CA PHE A 347 17.96 -0.08 7.94
C PHE A 347 18.38 -1.33 8.71
N SER A 348 18.74 -2.40 8.00
CA SER A 348 19.31 -3.59 8.62
C SER A 348 20.57 -3.22 9.44
N ILE A 349 21.45 -2.40 8.89
CA ILE A 349 22.65 -1.91 9.60
C ILE A 349 22.25 -1.08 10.85
N GLU A 350 21.31 -0.11 10.70
CA GLU A 350 20.82 0.73 11.81
C GLU A 350 20.23 -0.12 12.94
N PHE A 351 19.43 -1.12 12.61
CA PHE A 351 18.81 -1.98 13.61
C PHE A 351 19.84 -2.79 14.38
N HIS A 352 20.84 -3.37 13.70
CA HIS A 352 21.88 -4.16 14.36
C HIS A 352 22.75 -3.34 15.28
N TYR A 353 23.24 -2.15 14.86
CA TYR A 353 24.08 -1.36 15.75
C TYR A 353 23.30 -0.75 16.91
N THR A 354 22.03 -0.35 16.70
CA THR A 354 21.19 0.15 17.80
C THR A 354 20.83 -0.98 18.77
N TYR A 355 20.64 -2.21 18.25
CA TYR A 355 20.46 -3.40 19.08
C TYR A 355 21.66 -3.68 19.98
N ALA A 356 22.87 -3.65 19.43
CA ALA A 356 24.10 -3.81 20.23
C ALA A 356 24.18 -2.79 21.39
N LEU A 357 23.83 -1.54 21.10
CA LEU A 357 23.79 -0.48 22.12
C LEU A 357 22.71 -0.74 23.17
N ALA A 358 21.49 -1.16 22.77
CA ALA A 358 20.39 -1.47 23.67
C ALA A 358 20.75 -2.65 24.61
N LEU A 359 21.32 -3.71 24.05
CA LEU A 359 21.82 -4.86 24.83
C LEU A 359 22.88 -4.46 25.84
N ALA A 360 23.85 -3.61 25.45
CA ALA A 360 24.90 -3.12 26.34
C ALA A 360 24.31 -2.30 27.51
N ARG A 361 23.28 -1.45 27.21
CA ARG A 361 22.57 -0.67 28.26
C ARG A 361 21.80 -1.56 29.24
N GLU A 362 21.26 -2.70 28.75
CA GLU A 362 20.57 -3.70 29.59
C GLU A 362 21.53 -4.73 30.23
N ASN A 363 22.83 -4.46 30.19
CA ASN A 363 23.89 -5.34 30.73
C ASN A 363 23.89 -6.75 30.10
N GLN A 364 23.33 -6.91 28.88
CA GLN A 364 23.34 -8.16 28.12
C GLN A 364 24.58 -8.23 27.21
N CYS A 365 25.74 -8.03 27.80
CA CYS A 365 27.03 -7.83 27.13
C CYS A 365 27.47 -9.04 26.29
N GLY A 366 27.11 -10.27 26.68
CA GLY A 366 27.43 -11.46 25.91
C GLY A 366 26.82 -11.44 24.49
N GLU A 367 25.54 -11.07 24.38
CA GLU A 367 24.83 -10.94 23.13
C GLU A 367 25.26 -9.66 22.38
N ALA A 368 25.45 -8.54 23.08
CA ALA A 368 25.93 -7.28 22.51
C ALA A 368 27.24 -7.48 21.73
N LEU A 369 28.23 -8.16 22.33
CA LEU A 369 29.52 -8.39 21.71
C LEU A 369 29.47 -9.33 20.51
N GLN A 370 28.50 -10.26 20.45
CA GLN A 370 28.27 -11.08 19.25
C GLN A 370 27.76 -10.22 18.08
N VAL A 371 26.81 -9.30 18.34
CA VAL A 371 26.32 -8.35 17.33
C VAL A 371 27.43 -7.42 16.88
N VAL A 372 28.23 -6.90 17.80
CA VAL A 372 29.42 -6.06 17.51
C VAL A 372 30.40 -6.81 16.59
N GLN A 373 30.70 -8.07 16.88
CA GLN A 373 31.60 -8.87 16.04
C GLN A 373 31.04 -9.04 14.62
N ALA A 374 29.74 -9.24 14.47
CA ALA A 374 29.09 -9.31 13.16
C ALA A 374 29.21 -7.98 12.39
N LEU A 375 28.95 -6.84 13.04
CA LEU A 375 29.13 -5.50 12.45
C LEU A 375 30.57 -5.27 11.99
N GLN A 376 31.56 -5.52 12.86
CA GLN A 376 32.96 -5.34 12.56
C GLN A 376 33.45 -6.25 11.43
N SER A 377 32.85 -7.42 11.24
CA SER A 377 33.22 -8.35 10.17
C SER A 377 32.59 -7.99 8.82
N LYS A 378 31.33 -7.53 8.80
CA LYS A 378 30.55 -7.36 7.56
C LYS A 378 30.46 -5.91 7.09
N VAL A 379 30.38 -4.91 8.00
CA VAL A 379 30.06 -3.51 7.66
C VAL A 379 31.14 -2.53 8.16
N ARG A 380 32.39 -2.94 8.18
CA ARG A 380 33.53 -2.16 8.68
C ARG A 380 33.68 -0.76 8.07
N SER A 381 33.20 -0.55 6.86
CA SER A 381 33.24 0.75 6.18
C SER A 381 32.13 1.72 6.63
N ASN A 382 31.15 1.26 7.40
CA ASN A 382 30.10 2.11 7.91
C ASN A 382 30.54 2.76 9.23
N GLU A 383 30.79 4.07 9.21
CA GLU A 383 31.30 4.83 10.33
C GLU A 383 30.36 4.82 11.53
N ASP A 384 29.05 4.99 11.30
CA ASP A 384 28.03 4.99 12.38
C ASP A 384 27.97 3.64 13.08
N ALA A 385 28.01 2.54 12.31
CA ALA A 385 28.01 1.19 12.87
C ALA A 385 29.27 0.91 13.68
N MET A 386 30.44 1.41 13.25
CA MET A 386 31.68 1.25 13.99
C MET A 386 31.69 2.09 15.26
N ALA A 387 31.26 3.35 15.21
CA ALA A 387 31.14 4.19 16.39
C ALA A 387 30.17 3.60 17.43
N ALA A 388 29.05 3.06 16.98
CA ALA A 388 28.08 2.38 17.84
C ALA A 388 28.66 1.08 18.44
N ALA A 389 29.40 0.29 17.64
CA ALA A 389 30.07 -0.91 18.12
C ALA A 389 31.11 -0.61 19.22
N ASP A 390 31.95 0.41 19.02
CA ASP A 390 32.93 0.87 20.02
C ASP A 390 32.24 1.34 21.29
N LYS A 391 31.14 2.09 21.16
CA LYS A 391 30.35 2.55 22.31
C LYS A 391 29.68 1.39 23.06
N ALA A 392 29.17 0.37 22.36
CA ALA A 392 28.63 -0.82 23.01
C ALA A 392 29.72 -1.58 23.82
N ILE A 393 30.93 -1.69 23.29
CA ILE A 393 32.06 -2.29 23.98
C ILE A 393 32.40 -1.46 25.26
N GLU A 394 32.49 -0.14 25.11
CA GLU A 394 32.76 0.77 26.23
C GLU A 394 31.74 0.60 27.36
N ILE A 395 30.44 0.62 27.04
CA ILE A 395 29.37 0.42 28.02
C ILE A 395 29.51 -0.93 28.71
N CYS A 396 29.80 -1.99 27.94
CA CYS A 396 30.00 -3.32 28.54
C CYS A 396 31.23 -3.39 29.45
N GLN A 397 32.31 -2.67 29.17
CA GLN A 397 33.45 -2.56 30.05
C GLN A 397 33.10 -1.79 31.33
N GLU A 398 32.40 -0.66 31.21
CA GLU A 398 31.91 0.10 32.37
C GLU A 398 31.01 -0.75 33.28
N ASN A 399 30.13 -1.60 32.70
CA ASN A 399 29.26 -2.50 33.47
C ASN A 399 30.04 -3.60 34.21
N LEU A 400 31.16 -4.05 33.65
CA LEU A 400 32.05 -5.02 34.32
C LEU A 400 32.86 -4.39 35.47
N ASP A 401 33.32 -3.16 35.26
CA ASP A 401 34.13 -2.44 36.25
C ASP A 401 33.28 -1.94 37.42
N ASN A 402 32.00 -1.61 37.15
CA ASN A 402 31.03 -1.13 38.14
C ASN A 402 29.78 -2.02 38.13
N PRO A 403 29.83 -3.29 38.55
CA PRO A 403 28.65 -4.12 38.59
C PRO A 403 27.62 -3.45 39.49
N ALA A 404 26.39 -3.27 38.97
CA ALA A 404 25.28 -2.77 39.77
C ALA A 404 25.18 -3.63 41.03
N VAL A 405 25.35 -3.01 42.19
CA VAL A 405 25.12 -3.72 43.46
C VAL A 405 23.66 -4.06 43.49
N ASP A 406 23.36 -5.36 43.42
CA ASP A 406 22.00 -5.86 43.59
C ASP A 406 21.46 -5.34 44.92
N THR A 407 20.74 -4.22 44.91
CA THR A 407 19.96 -3.80 46.07
C THR A 407 18.87 -4.87 46.20
N PRO A 408 18.90 -5.70 47.25
CA PRO A 408 17.87 -6.73 47.40
C PRO A 408 16.52 -6.02 47.41
N THR A 409 15.65 -6.45 46.51
CA THR A 409 14.26 -6.02 46.51
C THR A 409 13.72 -6.15 47.90
N PRO A 410 13.22 -5.08 48.58
CA PRO A 410 12.71 -5.17 49.92
C PRO A 410 11.59 -6.23 49.91
N THR A 411 11.84 -7.32 50.61
CA THR A 411 10.83 -8.38 50.81
C THR A 411 9.60 -7.71 51.42
N PRO A 412 8.40 -7.85 50.88
CA PRO A 412 7.20 -7.29 51.50
C PRO A 412 7.08 -7.88 52.89
N ASP A 413 7.09 -7.01 53.91
CA ASP A 413 6.90 -7.42 55.29
C ASP A 413 5.46 -7.93 55.49
N LEU A 414 5.28 -9.23 55.46
CA LEU A 414 4.00 -9.91 55.63
C LEU A 414 3.47 -9.91 57.08
N THR A 415 4.11 -9.13 57.98
CA THR A 415 3.74 -9.10 59.41
C THR A 415 2.82 -7.98 59.84
N SER A 416 2.36 -7.10 58.96
CA SER A 416 1.36 -6.08 59.33
C SER A 416 -0.03 -6.57 59.04
N THR A 417 -0.66 -7.26 60.00
CA THR A 417 -2.10 -7.44 60.07
C THR A 417 -2.79 -6.07 60.23
N PRO A 418 -3.77 -5.68 59.44
CA PRO A 418 -4.52 -4.45 59.71
C PRO A 418 -5.46 -4.67 60.92
N GLU A 419 -5.20 -3.90 62.03
CA GLU A 419 -6.16 -3.78 63.11
C GLU A 419 -7.48 -3.21 62.59
N GLY A 420 -8.52 -4.00 62.83
CA GLY A 420 -9.88 -3.66 62.42
C GLY A 420 -10.39 -2.46 63.20
N THR A 421 -10.58 -1.34 62.55
CA THR A 421 -11.41 -0.22 63.08
C THR A 421 -12.88 -0.55 62.84
N ALA A 422 -13.55 -1.02 63.91
CA ALA A 422 -15.00 -1.11 63.99
C ALA A 422 -15.57 0.31 64.07
N THR A 423 -16.19 0.80 63.02
CA THR A 423 -17.02 1.99 63.07
C THR A 423 -18.46 1.57 63.37
N SER A 424 -18.90 1.94 64.56
CA SER A 424 -20.28 1.82 65.02
C SER A 424 -21.21 2.68 64.17
N LEU A 425 -22.24 2.09 63.62
CA LEU A 425 -23.45 2.77 63.12
C LEU A 425 -24.27 3.28 64.32
N SER A 426 -24.56 4.57 64.38
CA SER A 426 -25.68 5.13 65.16
C SER A 426 -26.29 6.31 64.43
N ASN A 427 -27.60 6.12 64.13
CA ASN A 427 -28.66 7.06 63.77
C ASN A 427 -28.57 7.84 62.46
#